data_99fc8a63b1b41de9544f7a8d13225293
#
_entry.id   99fc8a63b1b41de9544f7a8d13225293
#
_cell.length_a   1.000
_cell.length_b   1.000
_cell.length_c   1.000
_cell.angle_alpha   90.00
_cell.angle_beta   90.00
_cell.angle_gamma   90.00
#
_symmetry.space_group_name_H-M   'P 1'
#
loop_
_entity.id
_entity.type
_entity.pdbx_description
1 polymer ?
#
loop_
_entity_poly.entity_id
_entity_poly.type
_entity_poly.pdbx_seq_one_letter_code
_entity_poly.pdbx_strand_id
1 'polypeptide(L)'
;ILSIATLVVVLGAYIATTRQDRREAAEAAKAARRRPAEPAMPNPAPVPEPPPDYFDPRTIKVGDFIECQGTRSRVLGALHMSTRQGDHWTQYLLDDGSRVYQRLSVRERTGPDPDSPAHLEVMLWTQVPTQGMVPAKSTLILEGVEFAPLERGTVAFRSEGMTMHPDRGLIDYADYRAADGRRLSFERVQGQPWTAAYALPLPPGSIKVERLP
;
A
#
# COMPACT_ATOMS: atom_id res chain seq x y z
N ILE A 1 25.06 24.29 -48.14
CA ILE A 1 26.46 23.83 -47.91
C ILE A 1 26.79 24.23 -46.48
N LEU A 2 26.65 23.31 -45.50
CA LEU A 2 27.12 23.58 -44.14
C LEU A 2 28.62 23.66 -44.15
N SER A 3 29.16 24.76 -43.64
CA SER A 3 30.60 24.99 -43.56
C SER A 3 31.27 23.95 -42.68
N ILE A 4 32.45 23.46 -43.07
CA ILE A 4 33.27 22.53 -42.28
C ILE A 4 33.46 23.04 -40.84
N ALA A 5 33.54 24.38 -40.66
CA ALA A 5 33.61 25.00 -39.35
C ALA A 5 32.42 24.69 -38.44
N THR A 6 31.18 24.63 -38.98
CA THR A 6 29.97 24.29 -38.19
C THR A 6 29.99 22.83 -37.76
N LEU A 7 30.50 21.93 -38.61
CA LEU A 7 30.60 20.51 -38.28
C LEU A 7 31.63 20.26 -37.16
N VAL A 8 32.77 20.98 -37.16
CA VAL A 8 33.77 20.86 -36.11
C VAL A 8 33.27 21.36 -34.77
N VAL A 9 32.48 22.45 -34.75
CA VAL A 9 31.90 22.99 -33.51
C VAL A 9 30.88 22.03 -32.93
N VAL A 10 29.99 21.44 -33.75
CA VAL A 10 29.01 20.47 -33.31
C VAL A 10 29.68 19.19 -32.79
N LEU A 11 30.70 18.70 -33.50
CA LEU A 11 31.46 17.52 -33.08
C LEU A 11 32.23 17.77 -31.77
N GLY A 12 32.82 18.97 -31.62
CA GLY A 12 33.49 19.39 -30.38
C GLY A 12 32.57 19.49 -29.20
N ALA A 13 31.36 20.05 -29.37
CA ALA A 13 30.34 20.12 -28.34
C ALA A 13 29.84 18.72 -27.93
N TYR A 14 29.61 17.83 -28.90
CA TYR A 14 29.18 16.45 -28.62
C TYR A 14 30.24 15.64 -27.84
N ILE A 15 31.53 15.80 -28.20
CA ILE A 15 32.63 15.13 -27.47
C ILE A 15 32.78 15.71 -26.05
N ALA A 16 32.57 17.02 -25.88
CA ALA A 16 32.64 17.65 -24.56
C ALA A 16 31.50 17.14 -23.62
N THR A 17 30.24 17.06 -24.09
CA THR A 17 29.13 16.56 -23.31
C THR A 17 29.34 15.09 -22.94
N THR A 18 29.72 14.23 -23.87
CA THR A 18 29.95 12.80 -23.57
C THR A 18 31.13 12.57 -22.60
N ARG A 19 32.13 13.46 -22.57
CA ARG A 19 33.18 13.39 -21.55
C ARG A 19 32.74 13.87 -20.19
N GLN A 20 31.85 14.86 -20.13
CA GLN A 20 31.30 15.37 -18.89
C GLN A 20 30.36 14.32 -18.25
N ASP A 21 29.44 13.70 -19.03
CA ASP A 21 28.60 12.65 -18.59
C ASP A 21 29.37 11.44 -18.02
N ARG A 22 30.49 11.07 -18.68
CA ARG A 22 31.33 9.99 -18.16
C ARG A 22 32.07 10.34 -16.87
N ARG A 23 32.45 11.62 -16.67
CA ARG A 23 33.05 12.07 -15.41
C ARG A 23 32.06 12.09 -14.30
N GLU A 24 30.86 12.62 -14.54
CA GLU A 24 29.76 12.62 -13.56
C GLU A 24 29.34 11.20 -13.15
N ALA A 25 29.25 10.28 -14.11
CA ALA A 25 28.97 8.87 -13.84
C ALA A 25 30.09 8.19 -13.01
N ALA A 26 31.34 8.53 -13.30
CA ALA A 26 32.51 8.00 -12.55
C ALA A 26 32.60 8.58 -11.14
N GLU A 27 32.27 9.87 -10.96
CA GLU A 27 32.19 10.51 -9.64
C GLU A 27 31.03 9.98 -8.82
N ALA A 28 29.84 9.77 -9.42
CA ALA A 28 28.69 9.14 -8.80
C ALA A 28 29.00 7.70 -8.34
N ALA A 29 29.69 6.91 -9.19
CA ALA A 29 30.11 5.56 -8.84
C ALA A 29 31.15 5.56 -7.70
N LYS A 30 32.02 6.57 -7.64
CA LYS A 30 33.04 6.73 -6.59
C LYS A 30 32.40 7.21 -5.28
N ALA A 31 31.38 8.08 -5.36
CA ALA A 31 30.58 8.50 -4.22
C ALA A 31 29.74 7.35 -3.65
N ALA A 32 29.16 6.51 -4.50
CA ALA A 32 28.43 5.31 -4.09
C ALA A 32 29.33 4.29 -3.35
N ARG A 33 30.60 4.16 -3.79
CA ARG A 33 31.57 3.30 -3.11
C ARG A 33 32.12 3.89 -1.80
N ARG A 34 31.97 5.21 -1.59
CA ARG A 34 32.40 5.91 -0.37
C ARG A 34 31.28 6.04 0.67
N ARG A 35 30.06 5.62 0.37
CA ARG A 35 29.05 5.53 1.41
C ARG A 35 29.58 4.61 2.50
N PRO A 36 29.71 5.09 3.74
CA PRO A 36 29.96 4.20 4.87
C PRO A 36 28.90 3.10 4.81
N ALA A 37 29.31 1.86 5.03
CA ALA A 37 28.34 0.77 5.20
C ALA A 37 27.32 1.25 6.22
N GLU A 38 26.07 1.35 5.78
CA GLU A 38 24.95 1.66 6.65
C GLU A 38 25.05 0.68 7.83
N PRO A 39 24.99 1.13 9.08
CA PRO A 39 25.10 0.20 10.21
C PRO A 39 24.06 -0.88 9.97
N ALA A 40 24.51 -2.14 9.95
CA ALA A 40 23.66 -3.30 9.76
C ALA A 40 22.47 -3.12 10.71
N MET A 41 21.28 -2.97 10.17
CA MET A 41 20.07 -2.91 10.98
C MET A 41 20.07 -4.18 11.83
N PRO A 42 19.82 -4.07 13.14
CA PRO A 42 19.75 -5.26 13.98
C PRO A 42 18.77 -6.22 13.32
N ASN A 43 19.18 -7.49 13.22
CA ASN A 43 18.35 -8.57 12.71
C ASN A 43 16.93 -8.38 13.25
N PRO A 44 15.88 -8.35 12.42
CA PRO A 44 14.54 -8.25 12.94
C PRO A 44 14.37 -9.33 13.98
N ALA A 45 13.94 -8.96 15.17
CA ALA A 45 13.67 -9.90 16.23
C ALA A 45 12.80 -11.02 15.67
N PRO A 46 13.05 -12.29 16.03
CA PRO A 46 12.23 -13.40 15.55
C PRO A 46 10.77 -13.03 15.78
N VAL A 47 9.98 -13.10 14.71
CA VAL A 47 8.53 -12.82 14.77
C VAL A 47 7.98 -13.74 15.87
N PRO A 48 7.39 -13.21 16.94
CA PRO A 48 6.87 -14.05 18.02
C PRO A 48 5.90 -15.06 17.40
N GLU A 49 6.03 -16.33 17.76
CA GLU A 49 5.02 -17.33 17.39
C GLU A 49 3.65 -16.82 17.86
N PRO A 50 2.63 -16.86 17.00
CA PRO A 50 1.31 -16.39 17.37
C PRO A 50 0.84 -17.17 18.60
N PRO A 51 0.18 -16.52 19.59
CA PRO A 51 -0.34 -17.20 20.77
C PRO A 51 -1.29 -18.34 20.37
N PRO A 52 -1.47 -19.38 21.21
CA PRO A 52 -2.27 -20.56 20.87
C PRO A 52 -3.72 -20.24 20.47
N ASP A 53 -4.23 -19.08 20.86
CA ASP A 53 -5.56 -18.57 20.49
C ASP A 53 -5.54 -17.61 19.28
N TYR A 54 -4.44 -17.65 18.50
CA TYR A 54 -4.32 -16.79 17.30
C TYR A 54 -5.36 -17.16 16.26
N PHE A 55 -6.28 -16.23 16.01
CA PHE A 55 -7.23 -16.34 14.89
C PHE A 55 -6.56 -15.91 13.59
N ASP A 56 -6.64 -16.76 12.55
CA ASP A 56 -6.17 -16.40 11.22
C ASP A 56 -7.18 -15.49 10.49
N PRO A 57 -6.90 -14.20 10.29
CA PRO A 57 -7.82 -13.24 9.66
C PRO A 57 -8.21 -13.61 8.23
N ARG A 58 -7.46 -14.48 7.55
CA ARG A 58 -7.80 -14.98 6.20
C ARG A 58 -9.04 -15.87 6.20
N THR A 59 -9.44 -16.36 7.36
CA THR A 59 -10.60 -17.25 7.51
C THR A 59 -11.90 -16.52 7.86
N ILE A 60 -11.89 -15.19 7.95
CA ILE A 60 -13.09 -14.36 8.16
C ILE A 60 -14.08 -14.59 7.02
N LYS A 61 -15.37 -14.71 7.37
CA LYS A 61 -16.48 -14.90 6.44
C LYS A 61 -17.52 -13.81 6.58
N VAL A 62 -18.26 -13.60 5.51
CA VAL A 62 -19.46 -12.74 5.55
C VAL A 62 -20.46 -13.34 6.56
N GLY A 63 -20.96 -12.49 7.45
CA GLY A 63 -21.85 -12.89 8.54
C GLY A 63 -21.16 -13.11 9.89
N ASP A 64 -19.84 -13.31 9.93
CA ASP A 64 -19.09 -13.40 11.19
C ASP A 64 -19.22 -12.10 11.99
N PHE A 65 -19.08 -12.20 13.32
CA PHE A 65 -18.82 -11.05 14.18
C PHE A 65 -17.35 -11.01 14.52
N ILE A 66 -16.76 -9.84 14.38
CA ILE A 66 -15.36 -9.60 14.76
C ILE A 66 -15.29 -8.55 15.87
N GLU A 67 -14.44 -8.79 16.85
CA GLU A 67 -14.07 -7.80 17.86
C GLU A 67 -12.67 -7.28 17.51
N CYS A 68 -12.57 -5.97 17.28
CA CYS A 68 -11.35 -5.28 16.96
C CYS A 68 -11.29 -3.97 17.74
N GLN A 69 -10.18 -3.71 18.43
CA GLN A 69 -10.00 -2.50 19.26
C GLN A 69 -11.15 -2.25 20.25
N GLY A 70 -11.72 -3.31 20.81
CA GLY A 70 -12.85 -3.23 21.76
C GLY A 70 -14.23 -2.97 21.11
N THR A 71 -14.28 -2.88 19.79
CA THR A 71 -15.53 -2.71 19.03
C THR A 71 -15.93 -4.03 18.40
N ARG A 72 -17.17 -4.46 18.63
CA ARG A 72 -17.77 -5.64 18.00
C ARG A 72 -18.53 -5.23 16.76
N SER A 73 -18.15 -5.78 15.60
CA SER A 73 -18.73 -5.44 14.31
C SER A 73 -19.16 -6.70 13.56
N ARG A 74 -20.23 -6.60 12.78
CA ARG A 74 -20.65 -7.66 11.86
C ARG A 74 -19.98 -7.48 10.51
N VAL A 75 -19.50 -8.56 9.91
CA VAL A 75 -19.00 -8.60 8.54
C VAL A 75 -20.19 -8.63 7.59
N LEU A 76 -20.47 -7.53 6.91
CA LEU A 76 -21.60 -7.40 5.97
C LEU A 76 -21.27 -7.97 4.60
N GLY A 77 -20.02 -7.80 4.16
CA GLY A 77 -19.58 -8.24 2.84
C GLY A 77 -18.08 -8.26 2.74
N ALA A 78 -17.60 -8.83 1.64
CA ALA A 78 -16.18 -8.95 1.31
C ALA A 78 -15.91 -8.56 -0.14
N LEU A 79 -14.86 -7.77 -0.37
CA LEU A 79 -14.29 -7.51 -1.69
C LEU A 79 -13.03 -8.36 -1.83
N HIS A 80 -13.07 -9.34 -2.72
CA HIS A 80 -11.92 -10.17 -3.08
C HIS A 80 -11.16 -9.50 -4.21
N MET A 81 -10.00 -8.95 -3.88
CA MET A 81 -9.15 -8.19 -4.79
C MET A 81 -8.10 -9.08 -5.45
N SER A 82 -7.79 -8.83 -6.72
CA SER A 82 -6.72 -9.53 -7.43
C SER A 82 -6.00 -8.61 -8.42
N THR A 83 -4.66 -8.64 -8.40
CA THR A 83 -3.81 -7.97 -9.38
C THR A 83 -3.55 -8.88 -10.59
N ARG A 84 -3.06 -8.30 -11.68
CA ARG A 84 -2.59 -9.08 -12.83
C ARG A 84 -1.34 -9.92 -12.53
N GLN A 85 -0.57 -9.52 -11.51
CA GLN A 85 0.64 -10.21 -11.06
C GLN A 85 0.33 -11.42 -10.16
N GLY A 86 -0.93 -11.59 -9.75
CA GLY A 86 -1.36 -12.72 -8.93
C GLY A 86 -1.44 -12.39 -7.43
N ASP A 87 -1.20 -11.14 -7.02
CA ASP A 87 -1.44 -10.75 -5.63
C ASP A 87 -2.93 -10.76 -5.33
N HIS A 88 -3.28 -11.21 -4.13
CA HIS A 88 -4.66 -11.28 -3.66
C HIS A 88 -4.77 -10.69 -2.27
N TRP A 89 -5.88 -10.00 -2.00
CA TRP A 89 -6.26 -9.60 -0.65
C TRP A 89 -7.78 -9.46 -0.56
N THR A 90 -8.27 -9.41 0.67
CA THR A 90 -9.69 -9.23 0.93
C THR A 90 -9.92 -7.99 1.78
N GLN A 91 -10.93 -7.19 1.41
CA GLN A 91 -11.46 -6.11 2.23
C GLN A 91 -12.84 -6.48 2.72
N TYR A 92 -13.04 -6.47 4.03
CA TYR A 92 -14.32 -6.76 4.67
C TYR A 92 -15.02 -5.46 5.06
N LEU A 93 -16.30 -5.32 4.72
CA LEU A 93 -17.14 -4.23 5.19
C LEU A 93 -17.68 -4.58 6.56
N LEU A 94 -17.46 -3.71 7.54
CA LEU A 94 -17.81 -3.89 8.92
C LEU A 94 -18.93 -2.94 9.34
N ASP A 95 -19.89 -3.45 10.11
CA ASP A 95 -20.97 -2.69 10.73
C ASP A 95 -20.98 -2.93 12.24
N ASP A 96 -20.73 -1.90 13.01
CA ASP A 96 -20.78 -1.87 14.47
C ASP A 96 -22.10 -1.31 15.01
N GLY A 97 -23.07 -1.07 14.10
CA GLY A 97 -24.34 -0.41 14.42
C GLY A 97 -24.26 1.12 14.45
N SER A 98 -23.07 1.70 14.26
CA SER A 98 -22.92 3.13 14.01
C SER A 98 -23.35 3.46 12.57
N ARG A 99 -23.40 4.75 12.24
CA ARG A 99 -23.70 5.18 10.86
C ARG A 99 -22.46 5.23 9.97
N VAL A 100 -21.30 4.86 10.50
CA VAL A 100 -20.02 4.91 9.80
C VAL A 100 -19.51 3.49 9.64
N TYR A 101 -19.45 3.03 8.39
CA TYR A 101 -18.87 1.73 8.09
C TYR A 101 -17.34 1.82 8.10
N GLN A 102 -16.74 0.79 8.69
CA GLN A 102 -15.30 0.57 8.63
C GLN A 102 -14.98 -0.55 7.65
N ARG A 103 -13.75 -0.63 7.21
CA ARG A 103 -13.26 -1.72 6.38
C ARG A 103 -12.04 -2.35 7.03
N LEU A 104 -11.99 -3.68 7.02
CA LEU A 104 -10.82 -4.45 7.44
C LEU A 104 -10.16 -5.03 6.19
N SER A 105 -8.92 -4.71 5.91
CA SER A 105 -8.17 -5.38 4.85
C SER A 105 -7.23 -6.42 5.42
N VAL A 106 -7.17 -7.58 4.75
CA VAL A 106 -6.28 -8.69 5.08
C VAL A 106 -5.48 -9.03 3.82
N ARG A 107 -4.18 -8.77 3.85
CA ARG A 107 -3.28 -8.99 2.72
C ARG A 107 -2.02 -9.71 3.18
N GLU A 108 -1.65 -10.76 2.45
CA GLU A 108 -0.34 -11.37 2.61
C GLU A 108 0.67 -10.54 1.82
N ARG A 109 1.75 -10.13 2.50
CA ARG A 109 2.86 -9.39 1.91
C ARG A 109 4.10 -10.27 1.89
N THR A 110 4.76 -10.34 0.76
CA THR A 110 6.13 -10.88 0.71
C THR A 110 7.05 -9.98 1.53
N GLY A 111 8.03 -10.58 2.17
CA GLY A 111 9.05 -9.82 2.89
C GLY A 111 9.88 -8.92 1.96
N PRO A 112 10.65 -7.98 2.52
CA PRO A 112 11.46 -7.02 1.74
C PRO A 112 12.57 -7.72 0.94
N ASP A 113 13.01 -8.88 1.36
CA ASP A 113 14.03 -9.69 0.71
C ASP A 113 13.45 -11.05 0.28
N PRO A 114 14.04 -11.72 -0.73
CA PRO A 114 13.57 -13.04 -1.19
C PRO A 114 13.52 -14.12 -0.11
N ASP A 115 14.40 -14.01 0.90
CA ASP A 115 14.50 -14.95 2.01
C ASP A 115 13.66 -14.53 3.24
N SER A 116 13.04 -13.36 3.20
CA SER A 116 12.19 -12.89 4.29
C SER A 116 10.84 -13.61 4.26
N PRO A 117 10.34 -14.08 5.42
CA PRO A 117 9.06 -14.76 5.47
C PRO A 117 7.92 -13.81 5.05
N ALA A 118 6.94 -14.35 4.35
CA ALA A 118 5.69 -13.64 4.10
C ALA A 118 5.02 -13.31 5.44
N HIS A 119 4.42 -12.13 5.52
CA HIS A 119 3.70 -11.68 6.71
C HIS A 119 2.31 -11.21 6.35
N LEU A 120 1.40 -11.30 7.31
CA LEU A 120 0.04 -10.86 7.14
C LEU A 120 -0.09 -9.39 7.55
N GLU A 121 -0.45 -8.53 6.61
CA GLU A 121 -0.79 -7.13 6.86
C GLU A 121 -2.30 -7.02 7.06
N VAL A 122 -2.70 -6.61 8.26
CA VAL A 122 -4.10 -6.41 8.61
C VAL A 122 -4.30 -4.95 8.99
N MET A 123 -5.24 -4.27 8.30
CA MET A 123 -5.45 -2.84 8.46
C MET A 123 -6.93 -2.56 8.70
N LEU A 124 -7.23 -1.74 9.71
CA LEU A 124 -8.58 -1.22 9.94
C LEU A 124 -8.68 0.18 9.34
N TRP A 125 -9.57 0.34 8.35
CA TRP A 125 -9.75 1.55 7.57
C TRP A 125 -10.97 2.33 8.00
N THR A 126 -10.79 3.62 8.20
CA THR A 126 -11.88 4.57 8.45
C THR A 126 -11.93 5.55 7.28
N GLN A 127 -13.09 5.72 6.69
CA GLN A 127 -13.28 6.65 5.58
C GLN A 127 -13.08 8.10 6.06
N VAL A 128 -12.38 8.89 5.23
CA VAL A 128 -12.17 10.32 5.47
C VAL A 128 -12.75 11.14 4.31
N PRO A 129 -13.24 12.36 4.58
CA PRO A 129 -13.74 13.24 3.53
C PRO A 129 -12.61 13.61 2.56
N THR A 130 -12.80 13.39 1.26
CA THR A 130 -11.80 13.80 0.24
C THR A 130 -11.84 15.26 -0.08
N GLN A 131 -12.98 15.93 0.12
CA GLN A 131 -13.20 17.35 -0.27
C GLN A 131 -12.76 17.64 -1.71
N GLY A 132 -12.91 16.67 -2.62
CA GLY A 132 -12.47 16.77 -4.01
C GLY A 132 -10.97 16.50 -4.23
N MET A 133 -10.21 16.11 -3.22
CA MET A 133 -8.82 15.69 -3.39
C MET A 133 -8.73 14.45 -4.29
N VAL A 134 -7.68 14.43 -5.09
CA VAL A 134 -7.29 13.29 -5.91
C VAL A 134 -5.89 12.81 -5.50
N PRO A 135 -5.57 11.53 -5.71
CA PRO A 135 -4.26 11.02 -5.32
C PRO A 135 -3.13 11.71 -6.09
N ALA A 136 -2.23 12.37 -5.38
CA ALA A 136 -1.03 12.98 -5.94
C ALA A 136 0.04 11.92 -6.28
N LYS A 137 1.04 12.30 -7.09
CA LYS A 137 2.22 11.46 -7.34
C LYS A 137 3.32 11.67 -6.31
N SER A 138 3.23 12.74 -5.55
CA SER A 138 4.16 13.17 -4.50
C SER A 138 3.59 12.89 -3.11
N THR A 139 4.39 13.20 -2.11
CA THR A 139 4.00 13.18 -0.70
C THR A 139 2.77 14.06 -0.45
N LEU A 140 1.90 13.58 0.42
CA LEU A 140 0.70 14.27 0.88
C LEU A 140 0.84 14.60 2.37
N ILE A 141 0.26 15.71 2.77
CA ILE A 141 0.14 16.08 4.19
C ILE A 141 -1.33 16.04 4.55
N LEU A 142 -1.70 15.21 5.52
CA LEU A 142 -3.06 15.12 6.06
C LEU A 142 -2.97 15.28 7.58
N GLU A 143 -3.67 16.27 8.13
CA GLU A 143 -3.68 16.55 9.58
C GLU A 143 -2.28 16.69 10.19
N GLY A 144 -1.36 17.31 9.45
CA GLY A 144 0.04 17.49 9.87
C GLY A 144 0.93 16.26 9.77
N VAL A 145 0.42 15.15 9.24
CA VAL A 145 1.16 13.91 9.01
C VAL A 145 1.57 13.81 7.55
N GLU A 146 2.83 13.51 7.33
CA GLU A 146 3.40 13.32 6.01
C GLU A 146 3.24 11.86 5.56
N PHE A 147 2.62 11.67 4.38
CA PHE A 147 2.39 10.38 3.75
C PHE A 147 3.15 10.29 2.44
N ALA A 148 4.19 9.46 2.39
CA ALA A 148 4.94 9.17 1.17
C ALA A 148 4.19 8.17 0.29
N PRO A 149 4.25 8.31 -1.05
CA PRO A 149 3.68 7.34 -1.98
C PRO A 149 4.23 5.95 -1.72
N LEU A 150 3.38 4.95 -1.68
CA LEU A 150 3.75 3.56 -1.45
C LEU A 150 3.52 2.71 -2.71
N GLU A 151 2.27 2.67 -3.17
CA GLU A 151 1.84 1.78 -4.23
C GLU A 151 0.63 2.41 -4.94
N ARG A 152 0.49 2.14 -6.24
CA ARG A 152 -0.70 2.52 -7.00
C ARG A 152 -0.93 1.57 -8.14
N GLY A 153 -2.18 1.43 -8.55
CA GLY A 153 -2.53 0.54 -9.65
C GLY A 153 -4.01 0.44 -9.89
N THR A 154 -4.34 -0.58 -10.66
CA THR A 154 -5.72 -1.02 -10.90
C THR A 154 -5.82 -2.49 -10.55
N VAL A 155 -6.85 -2.85 -9.82
CA VAL A 155 -7.10 -4.23 -9.36
C VAL A 155 -8.51 -4.63 -9.73
N ALA A 156 -8.68 -5.89 -10.12
CA ALA A 156 -9.98 -6.49 -10.27
C ALA A 156 -10.56 -6.85 -8.92
N PHE A 157 -11.88 -6.75 -8.77
CA PHE A 157 -12.56 -7.19 -7.57
C PHE A 157 -13.79 -8.03 -7.89
N ARG A 158 -14.16 -8.87 -6.93
CA ARG A 158 -15.44 -9.59 -6.85
C ARG A 158 -16.05 -9.35 -5.48
N SER A 159 -17.32 -8.98 -5.46
CA SER A 159 -18.09 -8.77 -4.24
C SER A 159 -18.74 -10.07 -3.74
N GLU A 160 -18.82 -10.18 -2.42
CA GLU A 160 -19.58 -11.19 -1.70
C GLU A 160 -20.37 -10.51 -0.59
N GLY A 161 -21.67 -10.77 -0.49
CA GLY A 161 -22.56 -10.11 0.48
C GLY A 161 -22.75 -8.62 0.16
N MET A 162 -23.01 -7.82 1.20
CA MET A 162 -23.24 -6.38 1.06
C MET A 162 -21.93 -5.62 1.14
N THR A 163 -21.44 -5.09 0.02
CA THR A 163 -20.15 -4.37 -0.07
C THR A 163 -20.29 -2.91 -0.46
N MET A 164 -21.50 -2.48 -0.82
CA MET A 164 -21.79 -1.15 -1.42
C MET A 164 -21.09 -0.95 -2.79
N HIS A 165 -20.62 -2.03 -3.41
CA HIS A 165 -19.97 -2.05 -4.72
C HIS A 165 -20.75 -2.99 -5.65
N PRO A 166 -20.57 -2.89 -6.99
CA PRO A 166 -21.09 -3.89 -7.93
C PRO A 166 -20.55 -5.30 -7.63
N ASP A 167 -21.15 -6.34 -8.22
CA ASP A 167 -20.70 -7.73 -8.05
C ASP A 167 -19.24 -7.95 -8.46
N ARG A 168 -18.78 -7.21 -9.48
CA ARG A 168 -17.40 -7.23 -9.98
C ARG A 168 -17.06 -5.92 -10.68
N GLY A 169 -15.78 -5.65 -10.80
CA GLY A 169 -15.30 -4.46 -11.49
C GLY A 169 -13.80 -4.25 -11.34
N LEU A 170 -13.38 -3.03 -11.64
CA LEU A 170 -12.02 -2.57 -11.47
C LEU A 170 -12.01 -1.41 -10.49
N ILE A 171 -11.05 -1.43 -9.57
CA ILE A 171 -10.76 -0.33 -8.65
C ILE A 171 -9.38 0.22 -9.00
N ASP A 172 -9.32 1.54 -9.24
CA ASP A 172 -8.06 2.26 -9.23
C ASP A 172 -7.73 2.62 -7.78
N TYR A 173 -6.49 2.45 -7.37
CA TYR A 173 -6.05 2.76 -6.01
C TYR A 173 -4.71 3.49 -5.99
N ALA A 174 -4.48 4.23 -4.92
CA ALA A 174 -3.20 4.87 -4.61
C ALA A 174 -3.00 4.91 -3.11
N ASP A 175 -2.00 4.17 -2.65
CA ASP A 175 -1.65 3.99 -1.24
C ASP A 175 -0.44 4.82 -0.88
N TYR A 176 -0.47 5.33 0.34
CA TYR A 176 0.58 6.14 0.94
C TYR A 176 0.88 5.63 2.35
N ARG A 177 2.09 5.86 2.82
CA ARG A 177 2.53 5.45 4.15
C ARG A 177 3.21 6.60 4.88
N ALA A 178 2.86 6.79 6.14
CA ALA A 178 3.57 7.64 7.09
C ALA A 178 4.73 6.88 7.75
N ALA A 179 5.67 7.61 8.33
CA ALA A 179 6.85 7.05 9.00
C ALA A 179 6.48 6.15 10.20
N ASP A 180 5.35 6.41 10.85
CA ASP A 180 4.83 5.63 11.99
C ASP A 180 4.00 4.40 11.59
N GLY A 181 3.95 4.07 10.31
CA GLY A 181 3.23 2.91 9.78
C GLY A 181 1.77 3.16 9.40
N ARG A 182 1.22 4.32 9.72
CA ARG A 182 -0.14 4.70 9.27
C ARG A 182 -0.24 4.67 7.75
N ARG A 183 -1.44 4.37 7.24
CA ARG A 183 -1.75 4.33 5.82
C ARG A 183 -2.83 5.35 5.45
N LEU A 184 -2.73 5.87 4.25
CA LEU A 184 -3.78 6.62 3.59
C LEU A 184 -3.98 6.00 2.22
N SER A 185 -5.21 5.62 1.89
CA SER A 185 -5.55 5.04 0.60
C SER A 185 -6.59 5.89 -0.10
N PHE A 186 -6.40 6.12 -1.37
CA PHE A 186 -7.44 6.60 -2.28
C PHE A 186 -7.87 5.45 -3.15
N GLU A 187 -9.19 5.24 -3.23
CA GLU A 187 -9.79 4.21 -4.06
C GLU A 187 -10.95 4.77 -4.87
N ARG A 188 -11.17 4.23 -6.07
CA ARG A 188 -12.40 4.46 -6.84
C ARG A 188 -12.73 3.25 -7.69
N VAL A 189 -13.98 2.88 -7.76
CA VAL A 189 -14.47 2.07 -8.87
C VAL A 189 -14.34 2.89 -10.15
N GLN A 190 -13.88 2.28 -11.23
CA GLN A 190 -13.68 3.02 -12.50
C GLN A 190 -14.95 3.76 -12.91
N GLY A 191 -14.79 5.04 -13.26
CA GLY A 191 -15.89 5.93 -13.60
C GLY A 191 -16.57 6.63 -12.41
N GLN A 192 -16.17 6.32 -11.17
CA GLN A 192 -16.68 6.95 -9.96
C GLN A 192 -15.67 7.96 -9.36
N PRO A 193 -16.13 8.89 -8.50
CA PRO A 193 -15.24 9.77 -7.75
C PRO A 193 -14.29 8.99 -6.84
N TRP A 194 -13.14 9.61 -6.52
CA TRP A 194 -12.23 9.09 -5.54
C TRP A 194 -12.82 9.16 -4.12
N THR A 195 -12.64 8.11 -3.36
CA THR A 195 -12.83 8.07 -1.91
C THR A 195 -11.48 7.94 -1.24
N ALA A 196 -11.37 8.36 0.01
CA ALA A 196 -10.16 8.20 0.79
C ALA A 196 -10.46 7.53 2.12
N ALA A 197 -9.51 6.74 2.60
CA ALA A 197 -9.57 6.10 3.89
C ALA A 197 -8.18 6.14 4.55
N TYR A 198 -8.22 6.25 5.86
CA TYR A 198 -7.05 6.23 6.72
C TYR A 198 -7.04 4.93 7.51
N ALA A 199 -5.87 4.36 7.74
CA ALA A 199 -5.75 3.13 8.50
C ALA A 199 -4.58 3.10 9.46
N LEU A 200 -4.79 2.31 10.53
CA LEU A 200 -3.75 1.87 11.44
C LEU A 200 -3.51 0.37 11.23
N PRO A 201 -2.25 -0.07 11.29
CA PRO A 201 -1.95 -1.49 11.29
C PRO A 201 -2.47 -2.14 12.58
N LEU A 202 -3.05 -3.32 12.44
CA LEU A 202 -3.50 -4.10 13.57
C LEU A 202 -2.43 -5.13 13.95
N PRO A 203 -2.02 -5.20 15.23
CA PRO A 203 -1.09 -6.21 15.69
C PRO A 203 -1.67 -7.62 15.50
N PRO A 204 -0.83 -8.65 15.25
CA PRO A 204 -1.26 -10.03 15.26
C PRO A 204 -2.00 -10.39 16.56
N GLY A 205 -3.11 -11.13 16.44
CA GLY A 205 -3.93 -11.53 17.59
C GLY A 205 -4.86 -10.46 18.17
N SER A 206 -4.92 -9.25 17.56
CA SER A 206 -5.81 -8.17 18.00
C SER A 206 -7.26 -8.32 17.52
N ILE A 207 -7.53 -9.33 16.69
CA ILE A 207 -8.86 -9.63 16.16
C ILE A 207 -9.37 -10.92 16.82
N LYS A 208 -10.58 -10.87 17.37
CA LYS A 208 -11.33 -12.06 17.79
C LYS A 208 -12.52 -12.25 16.88
N VAL A 209 -12.84 -13.48 16.55
CA VAL A 209 -13.97 -13.81 15.69
C VAL A 209 -14.95 -14.71 16.43
N GLU A 210 -16.20 -14.32 16.39
CA GLU A 210 -17.33 -15.10 16.87
C GLU A 210 -18.15 -15.56 15.66
N ARG A 211 -18.26 -16.86 15.47
CA ARG A 211 -19.11 -17.46 14.44
C ARG A 211 -20.43 -17.83 15.04
N LEU A 212 -21.50 -17.36 14.44
CA LEU A 212 -22.82 -17.84 14.76
C LEU A 212 -22.97 -19.27 14.20
N PRO A 213 -23.58 -20.19 14.96
CA PRO A 213 -23.81 -21.57 14.55
C PRO A 213 -24.72 -21.67 13.33
#